data_fc6e66c9c04bf4fd0f60771a81ff0dd1
#
_entry.id   fc6e66c9c04bf4fd0f60771a81ff0dd1
#
_cell.length_a   1.000
_cell.length_b   1.000
_cell.length_c   1.000
_cell.angle_alpha   90.00
_cell.angle_beta   90.00
_cell.angle_gamma   90.00
#
_symmetry.space_group_name_H-M   'P 1'
#
loop_
_entity.id
_entity.type
_entity.pdbx_description
1 polymer ?
#
loop_
_entity_poly.entity_id
_entity_poly.type
_entity_poly.pdbx_seq_one_letter_code
_entity_poly.pdbx_strand_id
1 'polypeptide(L)'
;PANPEPIHMQRLMALVSIRNNLERASIGSITSEDHPIFIALQDVFTKYSIRLQDFETVIQGMEDDLFPVRCNTWDELRSYCYKVASAVGLILIEIYGYEDRAARLHAVDLGIQMQLINVLRDVVEDFERGRVYLPKEILASHNLQIDDLSNPNLAQNPSWKSFIREYFEIVRRHQASANHLFSYLDSRSRVQPKIMSDAYTKIFNEIIRRSGDVFTTPLKLSITSKISLWVKINYLKLKVKMSSSERN
;
A
#
# COMPACT_ATOMS: atom_id res chain seq x y z
N PRO A 1 6.13 27.37 -14.27
CA PRO A 1 5.48 26.07 -14.21
C PRO A 1 4.86 25.79 -15.57
N ALA A 2 5.28 24.67 -16.22
CA ALA A 2 4.70 24.25 -17.48
C ALA A 2 3.21 23.98 -17.29
N ASN A 3 2.38 24.41 -18.23
CA ASN A 3 0.96 24.09 -18.24
C ASN A 3 0.84 22.56 -18.20
N PRO A 4 0.08 21.96 -17.26
CA PRO A 4 -0.11 20.52 -17.23
C PRO A 4 -0.69 20.06 -18.56
N GLU A 5 -0.19 18.92 -19.06
CA GLU A 5 -0.73 18.35 -20.29
C GLU A 5 -2.25 18.14 -20.16
N PRO A 6 -3.02 18.26 -21.25
CA PRO A 6 -4.49 18.14 -21.20
C PRO A 6 -5.01 16.90 -20.48
N ILE A 7 -4.27 15.79 -20.56
CA ILE A 7 -4.62 14.54 -19.87
C ILE A 7 -4.47 14.64 -18.35
N HIS A 8 -3.47 15.36 -17.86
CA HIS A 8 -3.30 15.58 -16.41
C HIS A 8 -4.41 16.47 -15.85
N MET A 9 -4.79 17.50 -16.61
CA MET A 9 -5.91 18.36 -16.23
C MET A 9 -7.23 17.58 -16.16
N GLN A 10 -7.50 16.72 -17.13
CA GLN A 10 -8.70 15.87 -17.12
C GLN A 10 -8.73 14.93 -15.90
N ARG A 11 -7.59 14.30 -15.57
CA ARG A 11 -7.46 13.44 -14.40
C ARG A 11 -7.66 14.21 -13.09
N LEU A 12 -7.07 15.41 -12.99
CA LEU A 12 -7.24 16.27 -11.81
C LEU A 12 -8.71 16.65 -11.62
N MET A 13 -9.41 17.05 -12.71
CA MET A 13 -10.84 17.36 -12.65
C MET A 13 -11.67 16.14 -12.20
N ALA A 14 -11.32 14.92 -12.63
CA ALA A 14 -11.96 13.71 -12.17
C ALA A 14 -11.76 13.48 -10.66
N LEU A 15 -10.55 13.71 -10.13
CA LEU A 15 -10.27 13.62 -8.70
C LEU A 15 -11.04 14.67 -7.89
N VAL A 16 -11.16 15.90 -8.39
CA VAL A 16 -11.99 16.96 -7.78
C VAL A 16 -13.48 16.51 -7.74
N SER A 17 -13.98 15.95 -8.83
CA SER A 17 -15.37 15.43 -8.88
C SER A 17 -15.57 14.28 -7.87
N ILE A 18 -14.62 13.36 -7.76
CA ILE A 18 -14.67 12.26 -6.78
C ILE A 18 -14.69 12.84 -5.35
N ARG A 19 -13.82 13.81 -5.04
CA ARG A 19 -13.76 14.48 -3.72
C ARG A 19 -15.10 15.10 -3.35
N ASN A 20 -15.70 15.87 -4.25
CA ASN A 20 -17.01 16.50 -4.01
C ASN A 20 -18.12 15.47 -3.75
N ASN A 21 -18.13 14.36 -4.49
CA ASN A 21 -19.13 13.31 -4.29
C ASN A 21 -18.88 12.51 -3.00
N LEU A 22 -17.62 12.31 -2.58
CA LEU A 22 -17.30 11.70 -1.29
C LEU A 22 -17.78 12.59 -0.13
N GLU A 23 -17.56 13.90 -0.22
CA GLU A 23 -18.07 14.86 0.78
C GLU A 23 -19.60 14.78 0.86
N ARG A 24 -20.32 14.83 -0.28
CA ARG A 24 -21.78 14.66 -0.34
C ARG A 24 -22.22 13.34 0.27
N ALA A 25 -21.52 12.24 -0.04
CA ALA A 25 -21.84 10.92 0.52
C ALA A 25 -21.64 10.90 2.05
N SER A 26 -20.60 11.56 2.57
CA SER A 26 -20.30 11.58 4.01
C SER A 26 -21.37 12.33 4.85
N ILE A 27 -22.06 13.29 4.25
CA ILE A 27 -23.13 14.07 4.90
C ILE A 27 -24.55 13.64 4.52
N GLY A 28 -24.71 12.53 3.76
CA GLY A 28 -26.01 12.00 3.39
C GLY A 28 -26.74 12.77 2.26
N SER A 29 -26.01 13.49 1.41
CA SER A 29 -26.56 14.33 0.33
C SER A 29 -26.55 13.67 -1.05
N ILE A 30 -26.34 12.36 -1.13
CA ILE A 30 -26.42 11.57 -2.36
C ILE A 30 -27.87 11.12 -2.60
N THR A 31 -28.30 11.18 -3.85
CA THR A 31 -29.67 10.81 -4.28
C THR A 31 -29.63 9.56 -5.18
N SER A 32 -30.82 9.04 -5.54
CA SER A 32 -30.93 7.91 -6.46
C SER A 32 -30.46 8.21 -7.89
N GLU A 33 -30.27 9.49 -8.24
CA GLU A 33 -29.83 9.94 -9.56
C GLU A 33 -28.29 9.99 -9.66
N ASP A 34 -27.60 9.93 -8.52
CA ASP A 34 -26.13 9.94 -8.46
C ASP A 34 -25.55 8.58 -8.90
N HIS A 35 -24.25 8.57 -9.19
CA HIS A 35 -23.57 7.34 -9.60
C HIS A 35 -23.64 6.27 -8.49
N PRO A 36 -23.98 5.00 -8.80
CA PRO A 36 -24.22 3.94 -7.80
C PRO A 36 -23.13 3.75 -6.76
N ILE A 37 -21.87 4.02 -7.11
CA ILE A 37 -20.74 3.91 -6.16
C ILE A 37 -20.89 4.89 -4.99
N PHE A 38 -21.38 6.11 -5.22
CA PHE A 38 -21.55 7.11 -4.17
C PHE A 38 -22.80 6.83 -3.31
N ILE A 39 -23.83 6.22 -3.89
CA ILE A 39 -24.98 5.70 -3.13
C ILE A 39 -24.50 4.62 -2.15
N ALA A 40 -23.67 3.68 -2.63
CA ALA A 40 -23.10 2.64 -1.77
C ALA A 40 -22.15 3.21 -0.71
N LEU A 41 -21.33 4.21 -1.06
CA LEU A 41 -20.43 4.86 -0.11
C LEU A 41 -21.19 5.65 0.97
N GLN A 42 -22.28 6.30 0.65
CA GLN A 42 -23.15 6.94 1.65
C GLN A 42 -23.69 5.93 2.67
N ASP A 43 -24.11 4.75 2.22
CA ASP A 43 -24.51 3.65 3.11
C ASP A 43 -23.34 3.17 3.98
N VAL A 44 -22.14 3.09 3.42
CA VAL A 44 -20.91 2.74 4.15
C VAL A 44 -20.57 3.79 5.22
N PHE A 45 -20.62 5.08 4.90
CA PHE A 45 -20.41 6.16 5.89
C PHE A 45 -21.44 6.14 7.03
N THR A 46 -22.66 5.72 6.73
CA THR A 46 -23.72 5.59 7.75
C THR A 46 -23.49 4.40 8.68
N LYS A 47 -22.94 3.30 8.15
CA LYS A 47 -22.78 2.03 8.89
C LYS A 47 -21.46 1.93 9.66
N TYR A 48 -20.42 2.61 9.19
CA TYR A 48 -19.06 2.46 9.73
C TYR A 48 -18.48 3.82 10.11
N SER A 49 -17.62 3.85 11.12
CA SER A 49 -16.96 5.07 11.61
C SER A 49 -15.81 5.54 10.72
N ILE A 50 -15.99 5.45 9.38
CA ILE A 50 -14.98 5.85 8.42
C ILE A 50 -14.89 7.37 8.37
N ARG A 51 -13.66 7.90 8.38
CA ARG A 51 -13.44 9.34 8.30
C ARG A 51 -13.27 9.75 6.84
N LEU A 52 -13.98 10.81 6.43
CA LEU A 52 -13.80 11.44 5.11
C LEU A 52 -12.32 11.77 4.85
N GLN A 53 -11.60 12.26 5.89
CA GLN A 53 -10.17 12.58 5.81
C GLN A 53 -9.29 11.41 5.31
N ASP A 54 -9.63 10.16 5.64
CA ASP A 54 -8.87 9.01 5.15
C ASP A 54 -9.03 8.83 3.63
N PHE A 55 -10.23 9.10 3.07
CA PHE A 55 -10.46 9.15 1.61
C PHE A 55 -9.74 10.33 0.94
N GLU A 56 -9.81 11.52 1.56
CA GLU A 56 -9.11 12.71 1.05
C GLU A 56 -7.59 12.48 0.97
N THR A 57 -7.05 11.78 1.97
CA THR A 57 -5.63 11.40 2.00
C THR A 57 -5.26 10.47 0.84
N VAL A 58 -6.12 9.50 0.50
CA VAL A 58 -5.93 8.64 -0.68
C VAL A 58 -5.95 9.47 -1.97
N ILE A 59 -6.91 10.39 -2.10
CA ILE A 59 -7.00 11.28 -3.28
C ILE A 59 -5.74 12.14 -3.40
N GLN A 60 -5.20 12.68 -2.31
CA GLN A 60 -3.93 13.41 -2.34
C GLN A 60 -2.77 12.54 -2.86
N GLY A 61 -2.71 11.27 -2.46
CA GLY A 61 -1.71 10.35 -3.01
C GLY A 61 -1.89 10.11 -4.52
N MET A 62 -3.15 10.04 -4.99
CA MET A 62 -3.44 9.93 -6.42
C MET A 62 -3.09 11.22 -7.20
N GLU A 63 -3.27 12.38 -6.56
CA GLU A 63 -2.86 13.69 -7.12
C GLU A 63 -1.32 13.77 -7.23
N ASP A 64 -0.59 13.31 -6.21
CA ASP A 64 0.87 13.24 -6.23
C ASP A 64 1.36 12.40 -7.43
N ASP A 65 0.68 11.29 -7.75
CA ASP A 65 1.04 10.40 -8.85
C ASP A 65 0.73 10.96 -10.27
N LEU A 66 0.02 12.08 -10.37
CA LEU A 66 -0.20 12.75 -11.66
C LEU A 66 1.07 13.42 -12.20
N PHE A 67 2.04 13.68 -11.35
CA PHE A 67 3.28 14.39 -11.69
C PHE A 67 4.50 13.48 -11.47
N PRO A 68 5.65 13.76 -12.10
CA PRO A 68 6.87 13.03 -11.84
C PRO A 68 7.23 13.08 -10.35
N VAL A 69 7.22 11.92 -9.70
CA VAL A 69 7.52 11.79 -8.26
C VAL A 69 9.03 11.68 -8.08
N ARG A 70 9.58 12.48 -7.17
CA ARG A 70 10.98 12.39 -6.71
C ARG A 70 11.02 12.63 -5.21
N CYS A 71 11.20 11.56 -4.44
CA CYS A 71 11.39 11.66 -3.00
C CYS A 71 12.83 12.09 -2.69
N ASN A 72 12.99 13.17 -1.92
CA ASN A 72 14.30 13.62 -1.47
C ASN A 72 14.65 12.98 -0.13
N THR A 73 13.69 12.85 0.77
CA THR A 73 13.88 12.40 2.13
C THR A 73 13.08 11.13 2.45
N TRP A 74 13.47 10.47 3.52
CA TRP A 74 12.73 9.34 4.05
C TRP A 74 11.31 9.73 4.50
N ASP A 75 11.14 10.91 5.07
CA ASP A 75 9.83 11.38 5.52
C ASP A 75 8.88 11.65 4.34
N GLU A 76 9.40 12.10 3.19
CA GLU A 76 8.62 12.23 1.95
C GLU A 76 8.15 10.86 1.47
N LEU A 77 9.02 9.85 1.42
CA LEU A 77 8.62 8.48 1.06
C LEU A 77 7.60 7.91 2.05
N ARG A 78 7.82 8.08 3.34
CA ARG A 78 6.88 7.63 4.37
C ARG A 78 5.52 8.30 4.24
N SER A 79 5.50 9.62 3.99
CA SER A 79 4.27 10.38 3.74
C SER A 79 3.52 9.86 2.50
N TYR A 80 4.23 9.58 1.42
CA TYR A 80 3.66 8.97 0.22
C TYR A 80 3.06 7.60 0.54
N CYS A 81 3.81 6.70 1.19
CA CYS A 81 3.31 5.37 1.59
C CYS A 81 2.04 5.48 2.46
N TYR A 82 2.00 6.45 3.37
CA TYR A 82 0.82 6.70 4.19
C TYR A 82 -0.39 7.06 3.33
N LYS A 83 -0.25 7.98 2.38
CA LYS A 83 -1.34 8.43 1.51
C LYS A 83 -1.90 7.28 0.66
N VAL A 84 -1.05 6.54 -0.04
CA VAL A 84 -1.50 5.57 -1.05
C VAL A 84 -1.83 4.18 -0.49
N ALA A 85 -1.39 3.85 0.74
CA ALA A 85 -1.58 2.52 1.32
C ALA A 85 -2.15 2.54 2.74
N SER A 86 -1.57 3.33 3.66
CA SER A 86 -2.04 3.34 5.05
C SER A 86 -3.44 3.91 5.19
N ALA A 87 -3.77 4.99 4.48
CA ALA A 87 -5.11 5.59 4.49
C ALA A 87 -6.17 4.59 3.98
N VAL A 88 -5.85 3.79 2.96
CA VAL A 88 -6.71 2.67 2.51
C VAL A 88 -6.88 1.64 3.63
N GLY A 89 -5.80 1.29 4.31
CA GLY A 89 -5.83 0.38 5.47
C GLY A 89 -6.72 0.89 6.59
N LEU A 90 -6.69 2.21 6.86
CA LEU A 90 -7.52 2.86 7.87
C LEU A 90 -9.02 2.83 7.52
N ILE A 91 -9.37 2.98 6.25
CA ILE A 91 -10.75 2.82 5.77
C ILE A 91 -11.22 1.38 5.96
N LEU A 92 -10.40 0.41 5.54
CA LEU A 92 -10.75 -1.00 5.60
C LEU A 92 -10.89 -1.52 7.04
N ILE A 93 -10.07 -1.06 7.98
CA ILE A 93 -10.12 -1.53 9.36
C ILE A 93 -11.40 -1.09 10.08
N GLU A 94 -11.98 0.06 9.73
CA GLU A 94 -13.30 0.47 10.25
C GLU A 94 -14.41 -0.46 9.78
N ILE A 95 -14.30 -1.01 8.55
CA ILE A 95 -15.25 -1.99 8.01
C ILE A 95 -15.05 -3.37 8.68
N TYR A 96 -13.81 -3.76 8.91
CA TYR A 96 -13.49 -5.03 9.55
C TYR A 96 -13.89 -5.07 11.02
N GLY A 97 -13.89 -3.93 11.71
CA GLY A 97 -14.05 -3.81 13.15
C GLY A 97 -12.78 -4.27 13.91
N TYR A 98 -12.55 -3.68 15.05
CA TYR A 98 -11.40 -3.99 15.90
C TYR A 98 -11.74 -3.73 17.39
N GLU A 99 -11.06 -4.46 18.30
CA GLU A 99 -11.33 -4.41 19.73
C GLU A 99 -10.69 -3.20 20.43
N ASP A 100 -9.57 -2.69 19.89
CA ASP A 100 -8.81 -1.59 20.46
C ASP A 100 -8.31 -0.63 19.36
N ARG A 101 -8.33 0.68 19.67
CA ARG A 101 -7.86 1.72 18.75
C ARG A 101 -6.37 1.62 18.39
N ALA A 102 -5.57 0.90 19.19
CA ALA A 102 -4.18 0.57 18.85
C ALA A 102 -4.07 -0.18 17.49
N ALA A 103 -5.11 -0.91 17.08
CA ALA A 103 -5.20 -1.53 15.78
C ALA A 103 -4.91 -0.56 14.62
N ARG A 104 -5.30 0.72 14.76
CA ARG A 104 -5.07 1.75 13.72
C ARG A 104 -3.59 2.01 13.46
N LEU A 105 -2.74 1.99 14.51
CA LEU A 105 -1.29 2.14 14.37
C LEU A 105 -0.70 0.99 13.55
N HIS A 106 -1.12 -0.23 13.86
CA HIS A 106 -0.65 -1.43 13.17
C HIS A 106 -1.20 -1.56 11.74
N ALA A 107 -2.39 -1.02 11.47
CA ALA A 107 -2.93 -0.90 10.11
C ALA A 107 -2.13 0.09 9.26
N VAL A 108 -1.69 1.21 9.85
CA VAL A 108 -0.79 2.16 9.20
C VAL A 108 0.53 1.49 8.83
N ASP A 109 1.15 0.75 9.77
CA ASP A 109 2.40 0.06 9.54
C ASP A 109 2.27 -1.05 8.48
N LEU A 110 1.13 -1.73 8.42
CA LEU A 110 0.85 -2.70 7.36
C LEU A 110 0.82 -2.04 5.99
N GLY A 111 0.16 -0.87 5.88
CA GLY A 111 0.14 -0.08 4.64
C GLY A 111 1.54 0.37 4.22
N ILE A 112 2.31 0.96 5.15
CA ILE A 112 3.69 1.41 4.88
C ILE A 112 4.55 0.21 4.44
N GLN A 113 4.52 -0.91 5.17
CA GLN A 113 5.26 -2.12 4.81
C GLN A 113 4.96 -2.57 3.37
N MET A 114 3.68 -2.66 3.02
CA MET A 114 3.27 -3.10 1.68
C MET A 114 3.77 -2.15 0.60
N GLN A 115 3.66 -0.84 0.83
CA GLN A 115 4.07 0.14 -0.15
C GLN A 115 5.58 0.23 -0.30
N LEU A 116 6.36 0.10 0.79
CA LEU A 116 7.81 0.00 0.72
C LEU A 116 8.27 -1.21 -0.11
N ILE A 117 7.58 -2.34 0.01
CA ILE A 117 7.86 -3.53 -0.80
C ILE A 117 7.52 -3.26 -2.28
N ASN A 118 6.42 -2.55 -2.58
CA ASN A 118 6.08 -2.13 -3.94
C ASN A 118 7.15 -1.22 -4.53
N VAL A 119 7.54 -0.17 -3.82
CA VAL A 119 8.58 0.78 -4.25
C VAL A 119 9.87 0.06 -4.61
N LEU A 120 10.27 -0.94 -3.83
CA LEU A 120 11.48 -1.71 -4.12
C LEU A 120 11.29 -2.68 -5.29
N ARG A 121 10.12 -3.34 -5.36
CA ARG A 121 9.80 -4.28 -6.44
C ARG A 121 9.76 -3.61 -7.81
N ASP A 122 9.21 -2.42 -7.84
CA ASP A 122 8.85 -1.72 -9.07
C ASP A 122 9.87 -0.62 -9.45
N VAL A 123 11.03 -0.55 -8.76
CA VAL A 123 12.02 0.54 -8.91
C VAL A 123 12.46 0.79 -10.35
N VAL A 124 12.62 -0.27 -11.15
CA VAL A 124 13.03 -0.15 -12.57
C VAL A 124 11.88 0.42 -13.40
N GLU A 125 10.68 -0.14 -13.27
CA GLU A 125 9.51 0.30 -14.01
C GLU A 125 9.12 1.74 -13.65
N ASP A 126 9.21 2.11 -12.37
CA ASP A 126 8.94 3.47 -11.91
C ASP A 126 10.00 4.45 -12.44
N PHE A 127 11.28 4.08 -12.43
CA PHE A 127 12.36 4.90 -12.99
C PHE A 127 12.15 5.16 -14.49
N GLU A 128 11.81 4.14 -15.27
CA GLU A 128 11.51 4.27 -16.71
C GLU A 128 10.32 5.21 -16.98
N ARG A 129 9.37 5.30 -16.04
CA ARG A 129 8.23 6.22 -16.08
C ARG A 129 8.55 7.61 -15.53
N GLY A 130 9.81 7.89 -15.18
CA GLY A 130 10.26 9.15 -14.60
C GLY A 130 9.89 9.34 -13.13
N ARG A 131 9.53 8.26 -12.42
CA ARG A 131 9.20 8.26 -11.00
C ARG A 131 10.33 7.67 -10.18
N VAL A 132 10.72 8.34 -9.10
CA VAL A 132 11.76 7.87 -8.18
C VAL A 132 11.26 8.04 -6.75
N TYR A 133 10.83 6.94 -6.15
CA TYR A 133 10.35 6.93 -4.77
C TYR A 133 11.48 6.69 -3.77
N LEU A 134 12.60 6.06 -4.17
CA LEU A 134 13.73 5.86 -3.28
C LEU A 134 14.34 7.21 -2.88
N PRO A 135 14.49 7.50 -1.56
CA PRO A 135 14.93 8.82 -1.11
C PRO A 135 16.35 9.15 -1.57
N LYS A 136 16.49 10.31 -2.22
CA LYS A 136 17.78 10.77 -2.75
C LYS A 136 18.87 10.88 -1.66
N GLU A 137 18.50 11.36 -0.47
CA GLU A 137 19.44 11.48 0.65
C GLU A 137 20.02 10.12 1.07
N ILE A 138 19.20 9.06 1.09
CA ILE A 138 19.64 7.71 1.49
C ILE A 138 20.47 7.08 0.37
N LEU A 139 20.07 7.24 -0.89
CA LEU A 139 20.91 6.80 -2.01
C LEU A 139 22.30 7.47 -1.93
N ALA A 140 22.35 8.79 -1.71
CA ALA A 140 23.59 9.54 -1.61
C ALA A 140 24.46 9.11 -0.40
N SER A 141 23.85 8.80 0.75
CA SER A 141 24.59 8.31 1.94
C SER A 141 25.30 6.97 1.69
N HIS A 142 24.81 6.21 0.70
CA HIS A 142 25.43 4.97 0.23
C HIS A 142 26.28 5.16 -1.05
N ASN A 143 26.63 6.39 -1.43
CA ASN A 143 27.36 6.71 -2.66
C ASN A 143 26.63 6.24 -3.94
N LEU A 144 25.30 6.34 -3.96
CA LEU A 144 24.46 6.07 -5.11
C LEU A 144 23.82 7.36 -5.63
N GLN A 145 23.62 7.43 -6.95
CA GLN A 145 22.88 8.48 -7.61
C GLN A 145 21.57 7.92 -8.18
N ILE A 146 20.61 8.79 -8.44
CA ILE A 146 19.34 8.38 -9.05
C ILE A 146 19.57 7.68 -10.41
N ASP A 147 20.51 8.17 -11.20
CA ASP A 147 20.81 7.63 -12.53
C ASP A 147 21.39 6.20 -12.48
N ASP A 148 21.98 5.79 -11.34
CA ASP A 148 22.44 4.42 -11.15
C ASP A 148 21.29 3.39 -11.24
N LEU A 149 20.05 3.82 -10.96
CA LEU A 149 18.86 2.94 -11.03
C LEU A 149 18.60 2.42 -12.45
N SER A 150 19.18 3.03 -13.48
CA SER A 150 19.14 2.54 -14.87
C SER A 150 20.11 1.37 -15.15
N ASN A 151 21.05 1.10 -14.23
CA ASN A 151 22.06 0.08 -14.44
C ASN A 151 21.52 -1.32 -14.08
N PRO A 152 21.37 -2.24 -15.04
CA PRO A 152 20.86 -3.60 -14.80
C PRO A 152 21.76 -4.44 -13.88
N ASN A 153 23.03 -4.05 -13.71
CA ASN A 153 24.00 -4.72 -12.84
C ASN A 153 24.11 -4.06 -11.46
N LEU A 154 23.27 -3.09 -11.13
CA LEU A 154 23.35 -2.33 -9.88
C LEU A 154 23.30 -3.24 -8.64
N ALA A 155 22.57 -4.35 -8.69
CA ALA A 155 22.50 -5.33 -7.59
C ALA A 155 23.87 -5.90 -7.17
N GLN A 156 24.86 -5.87 -8.04
CA GLN A 156 26.23 -6.34 -7.74
C GLN A 156 27.08 -5.27 -7.05
N ASN A 157 26.69 -3.99 -7.14
CA ASN A 157 27.40 -2.87 -6.55
C ASN A 157 27.39 -2.97 -5.01
N PRO A 158 28.56 -2.86 -4.33
CA PRO A 158 28.64 -2.85 -2.87
C PRO A 158 27.79 -1.74 -2.21
N SER A 159 27.68 -0.58 -2.84
CA SER A 159 26.86 0.54 -2.38
C SER A 159 25.38 0.17 -2.36
N TRP A 160 24.86 -0.48 -3.43
CA TRP A 160 23.50 -1.00 -3.47
C TRP A 160 23.26 -2.05 -2.39
N LYS A 161 24.20 -2.97 -2.19
CA LYS A 161 24.10 -3.99 -1.14
C LYS A 161 24.07 -3.39 0.27
N SER A 162 24.75 -2.27 0.47
CA SER A 162 24.71 -1.53 1.74
C SER A 162 23.36 -0.84 1.93
N PHE A 163 22.90 -0.10 0.92
CA PHE A 163 21.58 0.54 0.88
C PHE A 163 20.45 -0.47 1.13
N ILE A 164 20.47 -1.60 0.42
CA ILE A 164 19.37 -2.58 0.50
C ILE A 164 19.25 -3.22 1.88
N ARG A 165 20.38 -3.40 2.60
CA ARG A 165 20.34 -3.91 3.98
C ARG A 165 19.64 -2.94 4.91
N GLU A 166 19.92 -1.65 4.81
CA GLU A 166 19.25 -0.62 5.61
C GLU A 166 17.76 -0.57 5.27
N TYR A 167 17.42 -0.60 3.99
CA TYR A 167 16.02 -0.62 3.53
C TYR A 167 15.26 -1.84 4.07
N PHE A 168 15.87 -3.02 4.08
CA PHE A 168 15.26 -4.23 4.64
C PHE A 168 14.95 -4.10 6.13
N GLU A 169 15.83 -3.47 6.90
CA GLU A 169 15.59 -3.26 8.33
C GLU A 169 14.39 -2.32 8.57
N ILE A 170 14.20 -1.34 7.70
CA ILE A 170 13.04 -0.45 7.77
C ILE A 170 11.75 -1.23 7.48
N VAL A 171 11.73 -2.02 6.40
CA VAL A 171 10.56 -2.88 6.08
C VAL A 171 10.26 -3.85 7.22
N ARG A 172 11.28 -4.47 7.83
CA ARG A 172 11.10 -5.41 8.95
C ARG A 172 10.51 -4.75 10.19
N ARG A 173 10.88 -3.50 10.51
CA ARG A 173 10.30 -2.75 11.63
C ARG A 173 8.80 -2.54 11.45
N HIS A 174 8.38 -2.10 10.26
CA HIS A 174 6.97 -1.96 9.95
C HIS A 174 6.24 -3.30 9.93
N GLN A 175 6.87 -4.37 9.42
CA GLN A 175 6.32 -5.73 9.44
C GLN A 175 6.10 -6.26 10.85
N ALA A 176 7.04 -6.02 11.76
CA ALA A 176 6.93 -6.43 13.16
C ALA A 176 5.71 -5.78 13.83
N SER A 177 5.54 -4.46 13.66
CA SER A 177 4.36 -3.75 14.14
C SER A 177 3.07 -4.24 13.48
N ALA A 178 3.06 -4.34 12.15
CA ALA A 178 1.89 -4.77 11.37
C ALA A 178 1.36 -6.16 11.79
N ASN A 179 2.23 -7.06 12.24
CA ASN A 179 1.83 -8.38 12.71
C ASN A 179 0.92 -8.33 13.96
N HIS A 180 1.01 -7.29 14.77
CA HIS A 180 0.13 -7.11 15.93
C HIS A 180 -1.31 -6.78 15.52
N LEU A 181 -1.54 -6.22 14.31
CA LEU A 181 -2.89 -5.91 13.83
C LEU A 181 -3.84 -7.10 13.98
N PHE A 182 -3.36 -8.30 13.66
CA PHE A 182 -4.21 -9.49 13.59
C PHE A 182 -4.73 -9.96 14.94
N SER A 183 -4.15 -9.52 16.06
CA SER A 183 -4.68 -9.80 17.40
C SER A 183 -5.88 -8.92 17.76
N TYR A 184 -6.03 -7.77 17.12
CA TYR A 184 -7.13 -6.82 17.35
C TYR A 184 -8.36 -7.08 16.47
N LEU A 185 -8.25 -7.98 15.48
CA LEU A 185 -9.32 -8.30 14.54
C LEU A 185 -9.96 -9.64 14.92
N ASP A 186 -11.28 -9.74 14.78
CA ASP A 186 -11.95 -11.01 14.94
C ASP A 186 -11.52 -12.07 13.91
N SER A 187 -11.92 -13.31 14.11
CA SER A 187 -11.46 -14.46 13.30
C SER A 187 -11.87 -14.37 11.82
N ARG A 188 -12.98 -13.69 11.48
CA ARG A 188 -13.45 -13.51 10.10
C ARG A 188 -12.76 -12.32 9.44
N SER A 189 -12.77 -11.18 10.13
CA SER A 189 -12.23 -9.92 9.63
C SER A 189 -10.73 -9.98 9.37
N ARG A 190 -9.97 -10.73 10.18
CA ARG A 190 -8.51 -10.88 10.01
C ARG A 190 -8.09 -11.68 8.78
N VAL A 191 -8.99 -12.44 8.14
CA VAL A 191 -8.62 -13.34 7.01
C VAL A 191 -8.05 -12.56 5.84
N GLN A 192 -8.75 -11.54 5.38
CA GLN A 192 -8.35 -10.76 4.21
C GLN A 192 -7.03 -10.02 4.41
N PRO A 193 -6.87 -9.18 5.46
CA PRO A 193 -5.60 -8.46 5.68
C PRO A 193 -4.43 -9.41 5.96
N LYS A 194 -4.68 -10.57 6.60
CA LYS A 194 -3.64 -11.59 6.82
C LYS A 194 -3.15 -12.22 5.52
N ILE A 195 -4.05 -12.52 4.59
CA ILE A 195 -3.69 -13.06 3.27
C ILE A 195 -2.85 -12.04 2.49
N MET A 196 -3.24 -10.77 2.52
CA MET A 196 -2.48 -9.70 1.87
C MET A 196 -1.08 -9.56 2.49
N SER A 197 -0.99 -9.48 3.81
CA SER A 197 0.30 -9.44 4.54
C SER A 197 1.21 -10.62 4.18
N ASP A 198 0.65 -11.85 4.13
CA ASP A 198 1.42 -13.05 3.78
C ASP A 198 1.92 -13.01 2.32
N ALA A 199 1.11 -12.48 1.38
CA ALA A 199 1.51 -12.34 -0.01
C ALA A 199 2.69 -11.35 -0.15
N TYR A 200 2.60 -10.20 0.51
CA TYR A 200 3.68 -9.21 0.52
C TYR A 200 4.93 -9.72 1.24
N THR A 201 4.77 -10.45 2.34
CA THR A 201 5.89 -11.13 3.01
C THR A 201 6.64 -12.10 2.08
N LYS A 202 5.91 -12.83 1.22
CA LYS A 202 6.54 -13.72 0.23
C LYS A 202 7.30 -12.95 -0.86
N ILE A 203 6.76 -11.81 -1.33
CA ILE A 203 7.47 -10.93 -2.27
C ILE A 203 8.75 -10.41 -1.62
N PHE A 204 8.65 -9.91 -0.40
CA PHE A 204 9.80 -9.40 0.36
C PHE A 204 10.87 -10.47 0.58
N ASN A 205 10.50 -11.67 0.98
CA ASN A 205 11.43 -12.79 1.15
C ASN A 205 12.11 -13.17 -0.17
N GLU A 206 11.42 -13.07 -1.31
CA GLU A 206 12.04 -13.28 -2.61
C GLU A 206 13.06 -12.19 -2.96
N ILE A 207 12.78 -10.93 -2.64
CA ILE A 207 13.74 -9.83 -2.79
C ILE A 207 14.98 -10.07 -1.92
N ILE A 208 14.79 -10.49 -0.66
CA ILE A 208 15.88 -10.83 0.26
C ILE A 208 16.70 -11.99 -0.30
N ARG A 209 16.07 -13.07 -0.78
CA ARG A 209 16.71 -14.24 -1.37
C ARG A 209 17.61 -13.88 -2.56
N ARG A 210 17.18 -12.88 -3.34
CA ARG A 210 17.95 -12.31 -4.46
C ARG A 210 18.99 -11.28 -4.01
N SER A 211 19.19 -11.08 -2.71
CA SER A 211 20.11 -10.06 -2.16
C SER A 211 19.78 -8.64 -2.66
N GLY A 212 18.50 -8.33 -2.87
CA GLY A 212 18.03 -7.05 -3.37
C GLY A 212 18.15 -6.86 -4.88
N ASP A 213 18.37 -7.94 -5.65
CA ASP A 213 18.33 -7.85 -7.11
C ASP A 213 16.88 -7.77 -7.61
N VAL A 214 16.48 -6.57 -7.97
CA VAL A 214 15.20 -6.22 -8.57
C VAL A 214 15.33 -5.80 -10.04
N PHE A 215 16.56 -5.78 -10.57
CA PHE A 215 16.91 -5.26 -11.89
C PHE A 215 16.94 -6.33 -12.98
N THR A 216 17.40 -7.56 -12.68
CA THR A 216 17.68 -8.57 -13.70
C THR A 216 16.45 -9.30 -14.19
N THR A 217 15.47 -9.56 -13.34
CA THR A 217 14.23 -10.25 -13.71
C THR A 217 13.03 -9.76 -12.91
N PRO A 218 11.86 -9.61 -13.54
CA PRO A 218 10.64 -9.21 -12.84
C PRO A 218 10.33 -10.12 -11.64
N LEU A 219 9.97 -9.49 -10.52
CA LEU A 219 9.59 -10.19 -9.31
C LEU A 219 8.16 -10.75 -9.45
N LYS A 220 8.06 -12.04 -9.74
CA LYS A 220 6.79 -12.76 -9.79
C LYS A 220 6.73 -13.78 -8.67
N LEU A 221 5.57 -13.89 -8.01
CA LEU A 221 5.36 -15.00 -7.08
C LEU A 221 5.53 -16.33 -7.80
N SER A 222 6.36 -17.22 -7.25
CA SER A 222 6.54 -18.57 -7.78
C SER A 222 5.21 -19.34 -7.77
N ILE A 223 5.09 -20.36 -8.61
CA ILE A 223 3.90 -21.23 -8.66
C ILE A 223 3.67 -21.86 -7.28
N THR A 224 4.72 -22.31 -6.60
CA THR A 224 4.63 -22.88 -5.25
C THR A 224 4.13 -21.86 -4.23
N SER A 225 4.54 -20.58 -4.35
CA SER A 225 4.03 -19.49 -3.50
C SER A 225 2.55 -19.22 -3.75
N LYS A 226 2.11 -19.24 -5.01
CA LYS A 226 0.71 -19.08 -5.39
C LYS A 226 -0.15 -20.22 -4.85
N ILE A 227 0.30 -21.47 -5.00
CA ILE A 227 -0.38 -22.66 -4.47
C ILE A 227 -0.47 -22.58 -2.93
N SER A 228 0.63 -22.25 -2.26
CA SER A 228 0.64 -22.09 -0.80
C SER A 228 -0.34 -21.01 -0.32
N LEU A 229 -0.44 -19.87 -1.00
CA LEU A 229 -1.44 -18.84 -0.69
C LEU A 229 -2.86 -19.36 -0.94
N TRP A 230 -3.09 -20.05 -2.04
CA TRP A 230 -4.40 -20.63 -2.37
C TRP A 230 -4.85 -21.65 -1.31
N VAL A 231 -3.97 -22.57 -0.90
CA VAL A 231 -4.23 -23.52 0.18
C VAL A 231 -4.57 -22.80 1.47
N LYS A 232 -3.79 -21.78 1.85
CA LYS A 232 -4.02 -20.99 3.06
C LYS A 232 -5.37 -20.25 3.02
N ILE A 233 -5.74 -19.68 1.89
CA ILE A 233 -7.04 -19.02 1.69
C ILE A 233 -8.19 -20.00 1.94
N ASN A 234 -8.11 -21.20 1.32
CA ASN A 234 -9.16 -22.21 1.47
C ASN A 234 -9.24 -22.75 2.91
N TYR A 235 -8.09 -22.97 3.54
CA TYR A 235 -8.04 -23.38 4.96
C TYR A 235 -8.68 -22.32 5.88
N LEU A 236 -8.35 -21.04 5.70
CA LEU A 236 -8.93 -19.97 6.50
C LEU A 236 -10.44 -19.82 6.28
N LYS A 237 -10.91 -19.92 5.04
CA LYS A 237 -12.34 -19.94 4.72
C LYS A 237 -13.07 -21.10 5.40
N LEU A 238 -12.47 -22.29 5.37
CA LEU A 238 -13.04 -23.48 6.01
C LEU A 238 -13.14 -23.28 7.53
N LYS A 239 -12.06 -22.81 8.17
CA LYS A 239 -12.02 -22.53 9.61
C LYS A 239 -13.10 -21.53 10.04
N VAL A 240 -13.32 -20.45 9.26
CA VAL A 240 -14.38 -19.48 9.51
C VAL A 240 -15.76 -20.12 9.41
N LYS A 241 -15.98 -20.97 8.40
CA LYS A 241 -17.27 -21.68 8.21
C LYS A 241 -17.57 -22.63 9.38
N MET A 242 -16.59 -23.39 9.85
CA MET A 242 -16.75 -24.29 11.00
C MET A 242 -17.07 -23.53 12.29
N SER A 243 -16.34 -22.45 12.58
CA SER A 243 -16.60 -21.60 13.77
C SER A 243 -17.98 -20.89 13.72
N SER A 244 -18.59 -20.78 12.54
CA SER A 244 -19.94 -20.22 12.39
C SER A 244 -21.02 -21.27 12.65
N SER A 245 -20.73 -22.55 12.36
CA SER A 245 -21.66 -23.67 12.56
C SER A 245 -21.78 -24.09 14.03
N GLU A 246 -20.77 -23.78 14.86
CA GLU A 246 -20.79 -24.09 16.31
C GLU A 246 -21.55 -23.05 17.15
N ARG A 247 -21.97 -21.92 16.55
CA ARG A 247 -22.69 -20.82 17.24
C ARG A 247 -24.19 -20.76 16.90
N ASN A 248 -24.68 -21.64 16.04
CA ASN A 248 -26.09 -21.89 15.76
C ASN A 248 -26.56 -23.20 16.41
#